data_7308ed907283fdd4e1f459f015edf9e4
#
_entry.id   7308ed907283fdd4e1f459f015edf9e4
#
_cell.length_a   1.000
_cell.length_b   1.000
_cell.length_c   1.000
_cell.angle_alpha   90.00
_cell.angle_beta   90.00
_cell.angle_gamma   90.00
#
_symmetry.space_group_name_H-M   'P 1'
#
loop_
_entity.id
_entity.type
_entity.pdbx_description
1 polymer ?
#
loop_
_entity_poly.entity_id
_entity_poly.type
_entity_poly.pdbx_seq_one_letter_code
_entity_poly.pdbx_strand_id
1 'polypeptide(L)'
;MVAVVITAAGAGDRLGTGAPKAHRLLDGKPLFVYSLRTFAGVADIDHIIVVARADEVTNVQETVATDPSLAPAHLNIDVVAGGATRQESVACGLAALNADDDLVLIHDAARALVPSDVVRSVIARLAAGDQAVIPVVAVTDTMRAFNDGNVGPVVDRAGLVAVQTPQGFTKDIVVQAHQDFDARSGVAATDDASLVELLGVSVTHVEGSPDAFKVTYANDLLLAESVIADRKGVQA
;
A
#
# COMPACT_ATOMS: atom_id res chain seq x y z
N MET A 1 18.28 -5.19 4.12
CA MET A 1 17.04 -6.01 4.06
C MET A 1 15.89 -5.19 3.48
N VAL A 2 14.82 -5.85 3.02
CA VAL A 2 13.62 -5.18 2.49
C VAL A 2 12.48 -5.32 3.47
N ALA A 3 11.94 -4.20 3.93
CA ALA A 3 10.76 -4.15 4.80
C ALA A 3 9.51 -3.66 4.05
N VAL A 4 8.34 -4.08 4.50
CA VAL A 4 7.04 -3.62 3.98
C VAL A 4 6.17 -3.09 5.10
N VAL A 5 5.69 -1.86 4.98
CA VAL A 5 4.69 -1.27 5.87
C VAL A 5 3.32 -1.39 5.20
N ILE A 6 2.43 -2.21 5.74
CA ILE A 6 1.07 -2.39 5.22
C ILE A 6 0.09 -1.59 6.07
N THR A 7 -0.49 -0.53 5.49
CA THR A 7 -1.45 0.31 6.19
C THR A 7 -2.86 -0.30 6.18
N ALA A 8 -3.31 -0.79 7.33
CA ALA A 8 -4.61 -1.44 7.55
C ALA A 8 -5.51 -0.68 8.56
N ALA A 9 -5.07 0.48 9.08
CA ALA A 9 -5.77 1.23 10.14
C ALA A 9 -6.98 2.06 9.65
N GLY A 10 -7.20 2.21 8.34
CA GLY A 10 -8.27 3.06 7.78
C GLY A 10 -9.68 2.58 8.13
N ALA A 11 -10.56 3.50 8.57
CA ALA A 11 -11.95 3.21 8.94
C ALA A 11 -12.79 2.66 7.77
N GLY A 12 -12.59 3.18 6.55
CA GLY A 12 -13.25 2.66 5.35
C GLY A 12 -14.70 3.02 5.17
N ASP A 13 -15.14 4.19 5.65
CA ASP A 13 -16.53 4.67 5.69
C ASP A 13 -17.29 4.56 4.35
N ARG A 14 -16.57 4.66 3.23
CA ARG A 14 -17.12 4.56 1.86
C ARG A 14 -17.58 3.15 1.47
N LEU A 15 -17.15 2.10 2.18
CA LEU A 15 -17.63 0.72 1.98
C LEU A 15 -18.94 0.42 2.70
N GLY A 16 -19.56 1.42 3.34
CA GLY A 16 -20.79 1.28 4.10
C GLY A 16 -20.57 0.76 5.53
N THR A 17 -21.68 0.54 6.25
CA THR A 17 -21.68 0.04 7.64
C THR A 17 -21.13 -1.38 7.73
N GLY A 18 -20.35 -1.68 8.78
CA GLY A 18 -19.80 -3.02 9.06
C GLY A 18 -18.35 -2.97 9.57
N ALA A 19 -17.62 -4.05 9.40
CA ALA A 19 -16.22 -4.15 9.84
C ALA A 19 -15.33 -3.08 9.16
N PRO A 20 -14.23 -2.64 9.81
CA PRO A 20 -13.23 -1.75 9.20
C PRO A 20 -12.78 -2.27 7.84
N LYS A 21 -12.40 -1.37 6.93
CA LYS A 21 -12.13 -1.69 5.52
C LYS A 21 -11.18 -2.87 5.32
N ALA A 22 -10.07 -2.89 6.03
CA ALA A 22 -9.06 -3.93 5.92
C ALA A 22 -9.57 -5.32 6.38
N HIS A 23 -10.59 -5.35 7.23
CA HIS A 23 -11.22 -6.56 7.77
C HIS A 23 -12.46 -6.99 6.98
N ARG A 24 -12.87 -6.27 5.92
CA ARG A 24 -13.93 -6.74 5.02
C ARG A 24 -13.51 -8.04 4.39
N LEU A 25 -14.44 -9.00 4.37
CA LEU A 25 -14.17 -10.31 3.81
C LEU A 25 -14.23 -10.27 2.28
N LEU A 26 -13.23 -10.86 1.68
CA LEU A 26 -13.11 -11.17 0.28
C LEU A 26 -12.88 -12.69 0.18
N ASP A 27 -13.79 -13.42 -0.45
CA ASP A 27 -13.73 -14.89 -0.51
C ASP A 27 -13.46 -15.54 0.87
N GLY A 28 -14.16 -15.06 1.90
CA GLY A 28 -14.09 -15.55 3.28
C GLY A 28 -12.86 -15.13 4.09
N LYS A 29 -11.96 -14.29 3.57
CA LYS A 29 -10.74 -13.81 4.25
C LYS A 29 -10.71 -12.28 4.30
N PRO A 30 -10.16 -11.66 5.38
CA PRO A 30 -9.96 -10.22 5.43
C PRO A 30 -9.07 -9.71 4.27
N LEU A 31 -9.39 -8.53 3.74
CA LEU A 31 -8.63 -7.90 2.63
C LEU A 31 -7.13 -7.82 2.89
N PHE A 32 -6.72 -7.45 4.13
CA PHE A 32 -5.31 -7.31 4.46
C PHE A 32 -4.52 -8.64 4.36
N VAL A 33 -5.17 -9.78 4.53
CA VAL A 33 -4.54 -11.10 4.42
C VAL A 33 -4.05 -11.38 3.01
N TYR A 34 -4.76 -10.89 1.98
CA TYR A 34 -4.31 -11.04 0.60
C TYR A 34 -3.03 -10.27 0.34
N SER A 35 -2.95 -9.01 0.79
CA SER A 35 -1.70 -8.24 0.72
C SER A 35 -0.57 -8.94 1.46
N LEU A 36 -0.80 -9.38 2.70
CA LEU A 36 0.19 -10.12 3.49
C LEU A 36 0.74 -11.33 2.73
N ARG A 37 -0.15 -12.15 2.15
CA ARG A 37 0.25 -13.35 1.40
C ARG A 37 1.06 -13.01 0.16
N THR A 38 0.70 -11.94 -0.55
CA THR A 38 1.48 -11.49 -1.71
C THR A 38 2.90 -11.13 -1.29
N PHE A 39 3.07 -10.32 -0.24
CA PHE A 39 4.40 -9.91 0.22
C PHE A 39 5.19 -11.06 0.85
N ALA A 40 4.55 -11.91 1.65
CA ALA A 40 5.18 -13.11 2.23
C ALA A 40 5.66 -14.11 1.16
N GLY A 41 5.06 -14.12 -0.01
CA GLY A 41 5.46 -14.94 -1.16
C GLY A 41 6.60 -14.34 -2.00
N VAL A 42 7.12 -13.15 -1.68
CA VAL A 42 8.26 -12.52 -2.37
C VAL A 42 9.53 -12.75 -1.54
N ALA A 43 10.45 -13.55 -2.07
CA ALA A 43 11.63 -14.03 -1.33
C ALA A 43 12.59 -12.92 -0.89
N ASP A 44 12.56 -11.75 -1.55
CA ASP A 44 13.40 -10.61 -1.23
C ASP A 44 12.89 -9.80 -0.02
N ILE A 45 11.72 -10.15 0.53
CA ILE A 45 11.12 -9.45 1.68
C ILE A 45 11.46 -10.20 2.96
N ASP A 46 12.09 -9.51 3.88
CA ASP A 46 12.57 -10.05 5.16
C ASP A 46 11.66 -9.66 6.33
N HIS A 47 10.97 -8.50 6.21
CA HIS A 47 10.21 -7.91 7.30
C HIS A 47 8.89 -7.32 6.79
N ILE A 48 7.77 -7.64 7.45
CA ILE A 48 6.44 -7.04 7.20
C ILE A 48 5.94 -6.41 8.49
N ILE A 49 5.53 -5.15 8.42
CA ILE A 49 4.92 -4.40 9.52
C ILE A 49 3.48 -4.11 9.14
N VAL A 50 2.53 -4.72 9.84
CA VAL A 50 1.10 -4.45 9.65
C VAL A 50 0.69 -3.35 10.61
N VAL A 51 0.26 -2.22 10.06
CA VAL A 51 -0.25 -1.10 10.85
C VAL A 51 -1.76 -1.21 10.95
N ALA A 52 -2.25 -1.68 12.08
CA ALA A 52 -3.66 -1.93 12.36
C ALA A 52 -4.29 -0.78 13.17
N ARG A 53 -5.61 -0.72 13.24
CA ARG A 53 -6.30 0.10 14.26
C ARG A 53 -5.91 -0.40 15.66
N ALA A 54 -5.83 0.50 16.61
CA ALA A 54 -5.42 0.16 17.98
C ALA A 54 -6.30 -0.92 18.63
N ASP A 55 -7.61 -0.91 18.35
CA ASP A 55 -8.58 -1.89 18.82
C ASP A 55 -8.56 -3.23 18.06
N GLU A 56 -7.83 -3.31 16.94
CA GLU A 56 -7.75 -4.50 16.09
C GLU A 56 -6.36 -5.19 16.12
N VAL A 57 -5.38 -4.64 16.83
CA VAL A 57 -4.01 -5.18 16.86
C VAL A 57 -3.99 -6.65 17.24
N THR A 58 -4.67 -7.03 18.35
CA THR A 58 -4.73 -8.41 18.81
C THR A 58 -5.37 -9.35 17.79
N ASN A 59 -6.48 -8.94 17.16
CA ASN A 59 -7.16 -9.71 16.13
C ASN A 59 -6.28 -9.93 14.88
N VAL A 60 -5.52 -8.92 14.48
CA VAL A 60 -4.56 -9.04 13.38
C VAL A 60 -3.42 -9.97 13.75
N GLN A 61 -2.86 -9.88 14.98
CA GLN A 61 -1.82 -10.79 15.47
C GLN A 61 -2.29 -12.25 15.47
N GLU A 62 -3.50 -12.52 15.95
CA GLU A 62 -4.10 -13.86 15.94
C GLU A 62 -4.29 -14.38 14.49
N THR A 63 -4.74 -13.51 13.58
CA THR A 63 -4.90 -13.88 12.18
C THR A 63 -3.55 -14.23 11.53
N VAL A 64 -2.49 -13.46 11.79
CA VAL A 64 -1.14 -13.73 11.30
C VAL A 64 -0.61 -15.06 11.88
N ALA A 65 -0.75 -15.27 13.18
CA ALA A 65 -0.24 -16.46 13.86
C ALA A 65 -0.93 -17.76 13.41
N THR A 66 -2.17 -17.68 12.94
CA THR A 66 -2.97 -18.85 12.53
C THR A 66 -2.96 -19.14 11.04
N ASP A 67 -2.39 -18.27 10.21
CA ASP A 67 -2.30 -18.49 8.75
C ASP A 67 -0.97 -19.16 8.38
N PRO A 68 -0.97 -20.46 7.99
CA PRO A 68 0.26 -21.18 7.67
C PRO A 68 1.03 -20.59 6.48
N SER A 69 0.36 -19.84 5.59
CA SER A 69 1.00 -19.21 4.44
C SER A 69 1.83 -17.98 4.81
N LEU A 70 1.75 -17.52 6.05
CA LEU A 70 2.48 -16.37 6.59
C LEU A 70 3.66 -16.78 7.49
N ALA A 71 4.08 -18.04 7.46
CA ALA A 71 5.14 -18.59 8.30
C ALA A 71 6.44 -19.00 7.57
N PRO A 72 6.93 -18.32 6.51
CA PRO A 72 8.27 -18.60 5.98
C PRO A 72 9.32 -18.30 7.05
N ALA A 73 10.31 -19.19 7.20
CA ALA A 73 11.30 -19.13 8.28
C ALA A 73 12.19 -17.86 8.28
N HIS A 74 12.29 -17.17 7.13
CA HIS A 74 13.07 -15.95 6.98
C HIS A 74 12.28 -14.65 7.23
N LEU A 75 10.95 -14.73 7.28
CA LEU A 75 10.08 -13.57 7.34
C LEU A 75 9.72 -13.23 8.78
N ASN A 76 9.98 -11.99 9.19
CA ASN A 76 9.43 -11.40 10.41
C ASN A 76 8.15 -10.63 10.11
N ILE A 77 7.10 -10.80 10.93
CA ILE A 77 5.85 -10.04 10.81
C ILE A 77 5.52 -9.39 12.14
N ASP A 78 5.58 -8.07 12.18
CA ASP A 78 5.18 -7.26 13.31
C ASP A 78 3.81 -6.62 13.08
N VAL A 79 3.05 -6.45 14.17
CA VAL A 79 1.76 -5.75 14.14
C VAL A 79 1.79 -4.61 15.12
N VAL A 80 1.59 -3.39 14.63
CA VAL A 80 1.63 -2.17 15.43
C VAL A 80 0.33 -1.38 15.30
N ALA A 81 0.03 -0.57 16.31
CA ALA A 81 -1.10 0.35 16.25
C ALA A 81 -0.78 1.54 15.35
N GLY A 82 -1.72 1.93 14.48
CA GLY A 82 -1.64 3.14 13.68
C GLY A 82 -2.16 4.39 14.39
N GLY A 83 -2.01 5.54 13.73
CA GLY A 83 -2.50 6.83 14.18
C GLY A 83 -3.89 7.19 13.63
N ALA A 84 -4.31 8.44 13.85
CA ALA A 84 -5.60 8.96 13.42
C ALA A 84 -5.66 9.20 11.89
N THR A 85 -4.53 9.45 11.26
CA THR A 85 -4.41 9.68 9.82
C THR A 85 -3.62 8.57 9.14
N ARG A 86 -3.64 8.55 7.80
CA ARG A 86 -2.79 7.63 7.02
C ARG A 86 -1.31 7.92 7.25
N GLN A 87 -0.93 9.19 7.26
CA GLN A 87 0.45 9.63 7.48
C GLN A 87 0.96 9.21 8.86
N GLU A 88 0.19 9.46 9.92
CA GLU A 88 0.52 8.99 11.27
C GLU A 88 0.64 7.46 11.33
N SER A 89 -0.24 6.74 10.65
CA SER A 89 -0.17 5.28 10.58
C SER A 89 1.10 4.80 9.88
N VAL A 90 1.50 5.44 8.78
CA VAL A 90 2.78 5.15 8.13
C VAL A 90 3.95 5.45 9.05
N ALA A 91 3.94 6.61 9.74
CA ALA A 91 4.98 6.97 10.71
C ALA A 91 5.12 5.93 11.84
N CYS A 92 4.00 5.40 12.36
CA CYS A 92 4.03 4.28 13.33
C CYS A 92 4.70 3.03 12.74
N GLY A 93 4.42 2.70 11.48
CA GLY A 93 5.06 1.58 10.78
C GLY A 93 6.55 1.81 10.57
N LEU A 94 6.95 3.01 10.15
CA LEU A 94 8.36 3.38 9.96
C LEU A 94 9.15 3.33 11.27
N ALA A 95 8.52 3.67 12.39
CA ALA A 95 9.13 3.59 13.72
C ALA A 95 9.40 2.15 14.19
N ALA A 96 8.75 1.15 13.59
CA ALA A 96 8.94 -0.27 13.88
C ALA A 96 9.99 -0.94 12.98
N LEU A 97 10.63 -0.21 12.07
CA LEU A 97 11.69 -0.74 11.21
C LEU A 97 12.91 -1.17 12.02
N ASN A 98 13.50 -2.30 11.64
CA ASN A 98 14.77 -2.77 12.20
C ASN A 98 15.95 -1.94 11.69
N ALA A 99 17.08 -2.00 12.40
CA ALA A 99 18.31 -1.30 11.97
C ALA A 99 18.75 -1.72 10.57
N ASP A 100 18.63 -3.00 10.25
CA ASP A 100 19.08 -3.63 9.00
C ASP A 100 18.09 -3.51 7.84
N ASP A 101 16.92 -2.90 8.04
CA ASP A 101 16.00 -2.58 6.95
C ASP A 101 16.57 -1.40 6.15
N ASP A 102 16.91 -1.60 4.88
CA ASP A 102 17.51 -0.58 4.01
C ASP A 102 16.51 -0.02 3.00
N LEU A 103 15.64 -0.91 2.51
CA LEU A 103 14.58 -0.60 1.54
C LEU A 103 13.22 -0.78 2.21
N VAL A 104 12.32 0.17 1.98
CA VAL A 104 10.98 0.19 2.59
C VAL A 104 9.92 0.32 1.51
N LEU A 105 8.98 -0.59 1.50
CA LEU A 105 7.78 -0.52 0.68
C LEU A 105 6.59 -0.10 1.56
N ILE A 106 5.82 0.88 1.12
CA ILE A 106 4.58 1.30 1.81
C ILE A 106 3.39 0.88 0.95
N HIS A 107 2.49 0.10 1.54
CA HIS A 107 1.37 -0.49 0.81
C HIS A 107 0.02 -0.26 1.50
N ASP A 108 -0.98 0.10 0.71
CA ASP A 108 -2.37 0.17 1.17
C ASP A 108 -2.98 -1.24 1.18
N ALA A 109 -3.36 -1.79 2.35
CA ALA A 109 -4.05 -3.08 2.48
C ALA A 109 -5.33 -3.18 1.61
N ALA A 110 -5.89 -2.04 1.23
CA ALA A 110 -7.03 -1.96 0.34
C ALA A 110 -6.73 -2.29 -1.13
N ARG A 111 -5.47 -2.45 -1.53
CA ARG A 111 -5.04 -2.99 -2.83
C ARG A 111 -4.69 -4.48 -2.70
N ALA A 112 -5.62 -5.22 -2.15
CA ALA A 112 -5.47 -6.60 -1.71
C ALA A 112 -4.91 -7.55 -2.79
N LEU A 113 -5.14 -7.26 -4.07
CA LEU A 113 -4.81 -8.16 -5.18
C LEU A 113 -3.59 -7.70 -5.99
N VAL A 114 -2.72 -6.86 -5.40
CA VAL A 114 -1.47 -6.46 -6.06
C VAL A 114 -0.67 -7.69 -6.51
N PRO A 115 -0.27 -7.79 -7.79
CA PRO A 115 0.56 -8.91 -8.25
C PRO A 115 1.97 -8.84 -7.69
N SER A 116 2.56 -10.01 -7.38
CA SER A 116 3.94 -10.10 -6.89
C SER A 116 4.97 -9.55 -7.89
N ASP A 117 4.66 -9.55 -9.20
CA ASP A 117 5.55 -8.98 -10.23
C ASP A 117 5.70 -7.47 -10.09
N VAL A 118 4.61 -6.75 -9.74
CA VAL A 118 4.68 -5.31 -9.44
C VAL A 118 5.58 -5.07 -8.23
N VAL A 119 5.44 -5.89 -7.18
CA VAL A 119 6.28 -5.78 -5.97
C VAL A 119 7.76 -5.99 -6.32
N ARG A 120 8.06 -7.07 -7.08
CA ARG A 120 9.43 -7.37 -7.53
C ARG A 120 10.02 -6.25 -8.40
N SER A 121 9.21 -5.65 -9.29
CA SER A 121 9.66 -4.54 -10.14
C SER A 121 10.05 -3.31 -9.32
N VAL A 122 9.29 -2.98 -8.26
CA VAL A 122 9.63 -1.88 -7.34
C VAL A 122 10.95 -2.18 -6.62
N ILE A 123 11.10 -3.38 -6.05
CA ILE A 123 12.33 -3.80 -5.34
C ILE A 123 13.55 -3.75 -6.28
N ALA A 124 13.40 -4.27 -7.51
CA ALA A 124 14.49 -4.29 -8.49
C ALA A 124 14.99 -2.88 -8.86
N ARG A 125 14.08 -1.91 -8.99
CA ARG A 125 14.45 -0.51 -9.26
C ARG A 125 15.19 0.12 -8.08
N LEU A 126 14.73 -0.11 -6.85
CA LEU A 126 15.41 0.35 -5.64
C LEU A 126 16.82 -0.28 -5.53
N ALA A 127 16.93 -1.58 -5.77
CA ALA A 127 18.23 -2.29 -5.77
C ALA A 127 19.18 -1.79 -6.87
N ALA A 128 18.66 -1.23 -7.97
CA ALA A 128 19.42 -0.60 -9.03
C ALA A 128 19.89 0.84 -8.71
N GLY A 129 19.48 1.40 -7.54
CA GLY A 129 19.92 2.70 -7.05
C GLY A 129 18.88 3.81 -7.11
N ASP A 130 17.65 3.54 -7.53
CA ASP A 130 16.57 4.51 -7.39
C ASP A 130 16.22 4.71 -5.91
N GLN A 131 15.92 5.94 -5.52
CA GLN A 131 15.64 6.27 -4.12
C GLN A 131 14.14 6.28 -3.80
N ALA A 132 13.30 6.49 -4.82
CA ALA A 132 11.85 6.49 -4.72
C ALA A 132 11.24 5.91 -6.01
N VAL A 133 10.36 4.92 -5.87
CA VAL A 133 9.74 4.17 -6.98
C VAL A 133 8.26 3.95 -6.72
N ILE A 134 7.42 4.27 -7.70
CA ILE A 134 5.98 4.07 -7.62
C ILE A 134 5.46 3.23 -8.79
N PRO A 135 4.51 2.31 -8.58
CA PRO A 135 3.79 1.70 -9.69
C PRO A 135 2.71 2.65 -10.20
N VAL A 136 2.57 2.71 -11.52
CA VAL A 136 1.59 3.59 -12.18
C VAL A 136 0.82 2.85 -13.26
N VAL A 137 -0.42 3.26 -13.51
CA VAL A 137 -1.22 2.82 -14.66
C VAL A 137 -1.75 4.02 -15.44
N ALA A 138 -1.98 3.84 -16.74
CA ALA A 138 -2.54 4.89 -17.57
C ALA A 138 -3.96 5.29 -17.12
N VAL A 139 -4.29 6.57 -17.24
CA VAL A 139 -5.65 7.06 -17.03
C VAL A 139 -6.48 6.81 -18.28
N THR A 140 -7.55 6.03 -18.16
CA THR A 140 -8.43 5.63 -19.27
C THR A 140 -9.56 6.61 -19.53
N ASP A 141 -10.08 7.27 -18.49
CA ASP A 141 -11.20 8.19 -18.58
C ASP A 141 -10.77 9.61 -19.03
N THR A 142 -11.73 10.38 -19.53
CA THR A 142 -11.52 11.81 -19.78
C THR A 142 -11.45 12.56 -18.45
N MET A 143 -10.30 13.18 -18.18
CA MET A 143 -10.08 13.98 -16.98
C MET A 143 -10.46 15.43 -17.20
N ARG A 144 -11.09 16.04 -16.20
CA ARG A 144 -11.40 17.47 -16.17
C ARG A 144 -10.98 18.08 -14.85
N ALA A 145 -10.54 19.33 -14.90
CA ALA A 145 -10.34 20.09 -13.66
C ALA A 145 -11.68 20.23 -12.91
N PHE A 146 -11.63 20.23 -11.58
CA PHE A 146 -12.81 20.43 -10.74
C PHE A 146 -12.45 21.42 -9.61
N ASN A 147 -13.05 22.62 -9.65
CA ASN A 147 -12.79 23.67 -8.69
C ASN A 147 -14.12 24.26 -8.21
N ASP A 148 -14.27 24.44 -6.93
CA ASP A 148 -15.43 25.13 -6.28
C ASP A 148 -16.79 24.61 -6.76
N GLY A 149 -16.93 23.30 -6.93
CA GLY A 149 -18.18 22.66 -7.37
C GLY A 149 -18.42 22.71 -8.87
N ASN A 150 -17.52 23.30 -9.66
CA ASN A 150 -17.66 23.46 -11.11
C ASN A 150 -16.71 22.52 -11.88
N VAL A 151 -17.22 21.94 -12.97
CA VAL A 151 -16.43 21.15 -13.91
C VAL A 151 -15.71 22.10 -14.87
N GLY A 152 -14.39 22.14 -14.78
CA GLY A 152 -13.51 22.97 -15.59
C GLY A 152 -13.11 22.33 -16.93
N PRO A 153 -12.02 22.81 -17.55
CA PRO A 153 -11.53 22.33 -18.84
C PRO A 153 -11.05 20.88 -18.77
N VAL A 154 -10.94 20.24 -19.95
CA VAL A 154 -10.31 18.93 -20.10
C VAL A 154 -8.83 19.05 -19.76
N VAL A 155 -8.33 18.10 -18.95
CA VAL A 155 -6.90 17.91 -18.68
C VAL A 155 -6.40 16.82 -19.62
N ASP A 156 -5.28 17.08 -20.32
CA ASP A 156 -4.69 16.09 -21.21
C ASP A 156 -4.21 14.88 -20.39
N ARG A 157 -4.90 13.75 -20.57
CA ARG A 157 -4.60 12.50 -19.85
C ARG A 157 -3.31 11.84 -20.32
N ALA A 158 -2.76 12.18 -21.48
CA ALA A 158 -1.50 11.62 -21.94
C ALA A 158 -0.32 11.98 -21.02
N GLY A 159 -0.43 13.10 -20.29
CA GLY A 159 0.51 13.50 -19.24
C GLY A 159 0.15 13.05 -17.82
N LEU A 160 -0.88 12.20 -17.64
CA LEU A 160 -1.34 11.77 -16.34
C LEU A 160 -1.22 10.24 -16.16
N VAL A 161 -0.89 9.84 -14.95
CA VAL A 161 -0.90 8.44 -14.52
C VAL A 161 -1.67 8.30 -13.21
N ALA A 162 -2.30 7.15 -13.01
CA ALA A 162 -2.89 6.81 -11.71
C ALA A 162 -1.86 6.03 -10.89
N VAL A 163 -1.50 6.59 -9.73
CA VAL A 163 -0.50 6.02 -8.82
C VAL A 163 -1.10 4.87 -8.03
N GLN A 164 -0.30 3.81 -7.88
CA GLN A 164 -0.65 2.65 -7.07
C GLN A 164 0.37 2.43 -5.94
N THR A 165 0.20 1.35 -5.18
CA THR A 165 1.14 0.86 -4.17
C THR A 165 1.43 -0.62 -4.39
N PRO A 166 2.62 -1.15 -3.96
CA PRO A 166 3.54 -0.54 -3.00
C PRO A 166 4.36 0.61 -3.59
N GLN A 167 4.52 1.69 -2.84
CA GLN A 167 5.51 2.72 -3.11
C GLN A 167 6.80 2.34 -2.40
N GLY A 168 7.90 2.32 -3.10
CA GLY A 168 9.19 1.87 -2.58
C GLY A 168 10.18 3.02 -2.40
N PHE A 169 10.99 2.95 -1.33
CA PHE A 169 11.92 3.99 -0.95
C PHE A 169 13.17 3.41 -0.30
N THR A 170 14.29 4.16 -0.34
CA THR A 170 15.36 3.95 0.64
C THR A 170 14.86 4.40 2.01
N LYS A 171 15.21 3.65 3.07
CA LYS A 171 14.74 3.90 4.44
C LYS A 171 15.00 5.33 4.91
N ASP A 172 16.24 5.80 4.75
CA ASP A 172 16.64 7.10 5.27
C ASP A 172 15.79 8.23 4.68
N ILE A 173 15.49 8.16 3.37
CA ILE A 173 14.73 9.21 2.69
C ILE A 173 13.27 9.21 3.14
N VAL A 174 12.60 8.06 3.22
CA VAL A 174 11.19 8.04 3.60
C VAL A 174 11.00 8.38 5.08
N VAL A 175 11.90 7.94 5.95
CA VAL A 175 11.88 8.31 7.38
C VAL A 175 12.07 9.81 7.54
N GLN A 176 13.06 10.40 6.84
CA GLN A 176 13.28 11.85 6.87
C GLN A 176 12.06 12.62 6.32
N ALA A 177 11.48 12.17 5.20
CA ALA A 177 10.31 12.82 4.61
C ALA A 177 9.12 12.89 5.57
N HIS A 178 8.85 11.80 6.31
CA HIS A 178 7.79 11.76 7.32
C HIS A 178 8.12 12.63 8.54
N GLN A 179 9.35 12.66 9.03
CA GLN A 179 9.77 13.53 10.12
C GLN A 179 9.66 15.02 9.76
N ASP A 180 10.07 15.39 8.56
CA ASP A 180 9.99 16.78 8.08
C ASP A 180 8.53 17.20 7.81
N PHE A 181 7.65 16.26 7.46
CA PHE A 181 6.24 16.53 7.26
C PHE A 181 5.53 16.95 8.55
N ASP A 182 5.78 16.25 9.66
CA ASP A 182 5.24 16.60 10.98
C ASP A 182 5.64 18.02 11.42
N ALA A 183 6.85 18.48 11.00
CA ALA A 183 7.34 19.82 11.25
C ALA A 183 6.73 20.90 10.31
N ARG A 184 6.18 20.51 9.16
CA ARG A 184 5.58 21.40 8.15
C ARG A 184 4.05 21.38 8.20
N SER A 185 3.46 21.87 9.29
CA SER A 185 2.00 21.95 9.43
C SER A 185 1.37 22.71 8.26
N GLY A 186 0.47 22.06 7.51
CA GLY A 186 -0.33 22.66 6.44
C GLY A 186 -0.05 22.16 5.01
N VAL A 187 0.90 21.27 4.80
CA VAL A 187 1.10 20.62 3.50
C VAL A 187 0.19 19.41 3.40
N ALA A 188 -0.70 19.37 2.41
CA ALA A 188 -1.51 18.19 2.13
C ALA A 188 -0.69 17.20 1.28
N ALA A 189 -0.27 16.09 1.88
CA ALA A 189 0.32 14.98 1.14
C ALA A 189 -0.75 13.92 0.86
N THR A 190 -0.85 13.49 -0.39
CA THR A 190 -1.82 12.48 -0.82
C THR A 190 -1.27 11.06 -0.71
N ASP A 191 0.07 10.92 -0.80
CA ASP A 191 0.81 9.67 -0.72
C ASP A 191 2.24 9.89 -0.18
N ASP A 192 3.02 8.82 -0.03
CA ASP A 192 4.36 8.91 0.56
C ASP A 192 5.39 9.46 -0.45
N ALA A 193 5.18 9.21 -1.75
CA ALA A 193 6.04 9.75 -2.80
C ALA A 193 6.01 11.28 -2.81
N SER A 194 4.84 11.89 -2.63
CA SER A 194 4.72 13.36 -2.57
C SER A 194 5.48 13.98 -1.40
N LEU A 195 5.65 13.26 -0.28
CA LEU A 195 6.50 13.71 0.82
C LEU A 195 7.99 13.69 0.46
N VAL A 196 8.41 12.62 -0.22
CA VAL A 196 9.80 12.45 -0.66
C VAL A 196 10.18 13.49 -1.72
N GLU A 197 9.25 13.85 -2.61
CA GLU A 197 9.45 14.94 -3.59
C GLU A 197 9.73 16.29 -2.92
N LEU A 198 9.15 16.56 -1.73
CA LEU A 198 9.44 17.80 -0.98
C LEU A 198 10.89 17.89 -0.48
N LEU A 199 11.61 16.77 -0.42
CA LEU A 199 13.06 16.73 -0.16
C LEU A 199 13.90 16.96 -1.42
N GLY A 200 13.28 17.14 -2.60
CA GLY A 200 13.97 17.29 -3.89
C GLY A 200 14.41 15.96 -4.52
N VAL A 201 13.92 14.83 -4.01
CA VAL A 201 14.21 13.51 -4.56
C VAL A 201 13.30 13.21 -5.74
N SER A 202 13.88 12.74 -6.84
CA SER A 202 13.12 12.34 -8.03
C SER A 202 12.42 11.00 -7.81
N VAL A 203 11.14 10.93 -8.12
CA VAL A 203 10.36 9.70 -8.08
C VAL A 203 10.38 9.04 -9.45
N THR A 204 10.84 7.79 -9.51
CA THR A 204 10.78 6.96 -10.71
C THR A 204 9.56 6.04 -10.69
N HIS A 205 9.25 5.40 -11.82
CA HIS A 205 8.06 4.56 -11.90
C HIS A 205 8.36 3.17 -12.48
N VAL A 206 7.47 2.24 -12.15
CA VAL A 206 7.32 0.94 -12.81
C VAL A 206 5.89 0.79 -13.33
N GLU A 207 5.69 -0.15 -14.25
CA GLU A 207 4.34 -0.49 -14.69
C GLU A 207 3.57 -1.13 -13.53
N GLY A 208 2.39 -0.57 -13.24
CA GLY A 208 1.43 -1.09 -12.27
C GLY A 208 0.56 -2.20 -12.88
N SER A 209 -0.53 -2.53 -12.19
CA SER A 209 -1.47 -3.55 -12.68
C SER A 209 -2.90 -3.09 -12.47
N PRO A 210 -3.82 -3.36 -13.43
CA PRO A 210 -5.25 -3.18 -13.21
C PRO A 210 -5.76 -3.93 -11.98
N ASP A 211 -5.17 -5.08 -11.64
CA ASP A 211 -5.54 -5.88 -10.46
C ASP A 211 -5.14 -5.22 -9.14
N ALA A 212 -4.18 -4.28 -9.15
CA ALA A 212 -3.77 -3.52 -7.97
C ALA A 212 -4.71 -2.32 -7.69
N PHE A 213 -5.96 -2.38 -8.14
CA PHE A 213 -6.96 -1.36 -7.82
C PHE A 213 -7.25 -1.29 -6.32
N LYS A 214 -7.66 -0.11 -5.86
CA LYS A 214 -7.99 0.12 -4.45
C LYS A 214 -9.46 -0.19 -4.19
N VAL A 215 -9.75 -1.25 -3.47
CA VAL A 215 -11.10 -1.55 -2.99
C VAL A 215 -11.58 -0.36 -2.15
N THR A 216 -12.57 0.38 -2.65
CA THR A 216 -13.03 1.63 -2.02
C THR A 216 -14.55 1.65 -1.87
N TYR A 217 -15.26 1.05 -2.81
CA TYR A 217 -16.71 0.94 -2.85
C TYR A 217 -17.15 -0.53 -2.86
N ALA A 218 -18.43 -0.79 -2.61
CA ALA A 218 -18.98 -2.16 -2.59
C ALA A 218 -18.77 -2.90 -3.93
N ASN A 219 -18.88 -2.19 -5.06
CA ASN A 219 -18.65 -2.79 -6.39
C ASN A 219 -17.21 -3.26 -6.58
N ASP A 220 -16.23 -2.64 -5.90
CA ASP A 220 -14.83 -3.06 -6.00
C ASP A 220 -14.62 -4.44 -5.35
N LEU A 221 -15.43 -4.80 -4.33
CA LEU A 221 -15.40 -6.15 -3.75
C LEU A 221 -15.87 -7.20 -4.76
N LEU A 222 -16.94 -6.93 -5.50
CA LEU A 222 -17.42 -7.85 -6.54
C LEU A 222 -16.37 -8.04 -7.64
N LEU A 223 -15.72 -6.95 -8.05
CA LEU A 223 -14.61 -7.04 -9.00
C LEU A 223 -13.44 -7.87 -8.42
N ALA A 224 -13.09 -7.66 -7.16
CA ALA A 224 -12.03 -8.42 -6.50
C ALA A 224 -12.38 -9.91 -6.40
N GLU A 225 -13.62 -10.27 -6.10
CA GLU A 225 -14.09 -11.67 -6.11
C GLU A 225 -13.96 -12.30 -7.50
N SER A 226 -14.30 -11.57 -8.57
CA SER A 226 -14.14 -12.03 -9.95
C SER A 226 -12.67 -12.32 -10.29
N VAL A 227 -11.76 -11.40 -9.93
CA VAL A 227 -10.30 -11.59 -10.15
C VAL A 227 -9.78 -12.82 -9.39
N ILE A 228 -10.25 -13.07 -8.16
CA ILE A 228 -9.86 -14.27 -7.40
C ILE A 228 -10.39 -15.54 -8.07
N ALA A 229 -11.63 -15.53 -8.53
CA ALA A 229 -12.22 -16.68 -9.21
C ALA A 229 -11.45 -17.05 -10.48
N ASP A 230 -11.06 -16.04 -11.28
CA ASP A 230 -10.24 -16.24 -12.49
C ASP A 230 -8.86 -16.81 -12.14
N ARG A 231 -8.19 -16.31 -11.11
CA ARG A 231 -6.89 -16.81 -10.64
C ARG A 231 -6.96 -18.26 -10.17
N LYS A 232 -8.07 -18.67 -9.53
CA LYS A 232 -8.31 -20.07 -9.12
C LYS A 232 -8.61 -20.96 -10.33
N GLY A 233 -9.37 -20.47 -11.33
CA GLY A 233 -9.71 -21.22 -12.56
C GLY A 233 -8.51 -21.48 -13.47
N VAL A 234 -7.49 -20.64 -13.45
CA VAL A 234 -6.24 -20.82 -14.22
C VAL A 234 -5.31 -21.85 -13.55
N GLN A 235 -5.48 -22.14 -12.26
CA GLN A 235 -4.65 -23.10 -11.52
C GLN A 235 -5.25 -24.52 -11.45
N ALA A 236 -6.45 -24.71 -11.98
CA ALA A 236 -7.13 -26.01 -12.04
C ALA A 236 -6.99 -26.67 -13.41
#